data_46688d966cfad67a1236b1ceefce2039
#
_entry.id   46688d966cfad67a1236b1ceefce2039
#
_cell.length_a   1.000
_cell.length_b   1.000
_cell.length_c   1.000
_cell.angle_alpha   90.00
_cell.angle_beta   90.00
_cell.angle_gamma   90.00
#
_symmetry.space_group_name_H-M   'P 1'
#
loop_
_entity.id
_entity.type
_entity.pdbx_description
1 polymer ?
#
loop_
_entity_poly.entity_id
_entity_poly.type
_entity_poly.pdbx_seq_one_letter_code
_entity_poly.pdbx_strand_id
1 'polypeptide(L)'
;MKWHSVIAAGAALAWALGASAAQAGEVLDRVTSQGKMVMSTDPEYPPQSSLNDQNEFEGFDIDVGREIARRLGVEIEFITPGWDVLTAGNWAGRWDVSVGSMTPTEARREVLDFPAIYYYTPAALAVHADNTDISEPADAAGKTIGVGIATTYEQYLKKELVIDAVGAPPFEYQIEGADIRTYDTDLLAVDDLRLGDGVRLDGVITALPTVAGAIDQGFPLKIVGDPLFLEPLAVAIDKGDPEWGARLAEIVEEMHADGTLAELSEKWYGADLTGG
;
A
#
# COMPACT_ATOMS: atom_id res chain seq x y z
N MET A 1 -50.01 -52.56 44.16
CA MET A 1 -49.12 -51.40 44.29
C MET A 1 -47.91 -51.64 43.41
N LYS A 2 -47.87 -51.03 42.21
CA LYS A 2 -46.77 -51.16 41.27
C LYS A 2 -46.26 -49.74 40.98
N TRP A 3 -45.05 -49.47 41.38
CA TRP A 3 -44.36 -48.20 41.06
C TRP A 3 -43.73 -48.28 39.65
N HIS A 4 -44.02 -47.31 38.83
CA HIS A 4 -43.41 -47.15 37.51
C HIS A 4 -42.36 -46.05 37.61
N SER A 5 -41.11 -46.42 37.39
CA SER A 5 -39.97 -45.50 37.28
C SER A 5 -39.95 -44.99 35.89
N VAL A 6 -40.06 -43.67 35.74
CA VAL A 6 -39.87 -42.94 34.47
C VAL A 6 -38.39 -42.55 34.40
N ILE A 7 -37.65 -43.05 33.40
CA ILE A 7 -36.29 -42.66 33.06
C ILE A 7 -36.40 -41.53 32.07
N ALA A 8 -36.00 -40.33 32.49
CA ALA A 8 -35.83 -39.18 31.59
C ALA A 8 -34.46 -39.25 30.90
N ALA A 9 -34.45 -39.49 29.60
CA ALA A 9 -33.25 -39.38 28.77
C ALA A 9 -33.01 -37.92 28.41
N GLY A 10 -32.00 -37.31 29.02
CA GLY A 10 -31.50 -35.99 28.65
C GLY A 10 -30.63 -36.06 27.38
N ALA A 11 -31.10 -35.51 26.28
CA ALA A 11 -30.31 -35.32 25.09
C ALA A 11 -29.46 -34.07 25.27
N ALA A 12 -28.15 -34.23 25.49
CA ALA A 12 -27.17 -33.15 25.44
C ALA A 12 -26.88 -32.83 23.97
N LEU A 13 -27.40 -31.70 23.45
CA LEU A 13 -26.98 -31.14 22.19
C LEU A 13 -25.58 -30.48 22.40
N ALA A 14 -24.54 -31.15 21.93
CA ALA A 14 -23.22 -30.57 21.80
C ALA A 14 -23.25 -29.64 20.59
N TRP A 15 -23.26 -28.35 20.82
CA TRP A 15 -22.98 -27.34 19.80
C TRP A 15 -21.47 -27.40 19.52
N ALA A 16 -21.09 -28.04 18.43
CA ALA A 16 -19.77 -27.91 17.86
C ALA A 16 -19.70 -26.52 17.26
N LEU A 17 -19.06 -25.57 17.97
CA LEU A 17 -18.51 -24.33 17.41
C LEU A 17 -17.39 -24.76 16.46
N GLY A 18 -17.74 -24.99 15.20
CA GLY A 18 -16.76 -25.05 14.12
C GLY A 18 -16.13 -23.68 13.98
N ALA A 19 -15.02 -23.42 14.67
CA ALA A 19 -14.08 -22.42 14.25
C ALA A 19 -13.61 -22.87 12.87
N SER A 20 -14.01 -22.16 11.81
CA SER A 20 -13.35 -22.26 10.50
C SER A 20 -11.92 -21.81 10.73
N ALA A 21 -11.01 -22.76 10.98
CA ALA A 21 -9.61 -22.52 10.75
C ALA A 21 -9.53 -22.16 9.25
N ALA A 22 -9.13 -20.94 8.93
CA ALA A 22 -8.73 -20.59 7.58
C ALA A 22 -7.74 -21.68 7.15
N GLN A 23 -8.05 -22.39 6.08
CA GLN A 23 -7.29 -23.55 5.66
C GLN A 23 -6.03 -22.99 5.01
N ALA A 24 -4.88 -23.22 5.65
CA ALA A 24 -3.58 -22.79 5.11
C ALA A 24 -3.46 -23.29 3.66
N GLY A 25 -3.06 -22.40 2.74
CA GLY A 25 -2.90 -22.71 1.32
C GLY A 25 -4.16 -22.57 0.45
N GLU A 26 -5.30 -22.14 1.00
CA GLU A 26 -6.54 -22.00 0.20
C GLU A 26 -6.40 -21.02 -0.96
N VAL A 27 -5.72 -19.88 -0.75
CA VAL A 27 -5.50 -18.88 -1.82
C VAL A 27 -4.53 -19.42 -2.87
N LEU A 28 -3.42 -20.02 -2.45
CA LEU A 28 -2.43 -20.59 -3.38
C LEU A 28 -3.04 -21.69 -4.25
N ASP A 29 -3.80 -22.61 -3.65
CA ASP A 29 -4.49 -23.68 -4.37
C ASP A 29 -5.54 -23.14 -5.35
N ARG A 30 -6.29 -22.11 -4.94
CA ARG A 30 -7.29 -21.46 -5.80
C ARG A 30 -6.61 -20.75 -6.98
N VAL A 31 -5.60 -19.93 -6.74
CA VAL A 31 -4.87 -19.19 -7.79
C VAL A 31 -4.26 -20.13 -8.79
N THR A 32 -3.58 -21.20 -8.32
CA THR A 32 -2.93 -22.18 -9.22
C THR A 32 -3.92 -23.05 -9.98
N SER A 33 -4.99 -23.49 -9.33
CA SER A 33 -6.02 -24.34 -9.97
C SER A 33 -6.89 -23.58 -10.98
N GLN A 34 -7.17 -22.30 -10.72
CA GLN A 34 -7.90 -21.43 -11.63
C GLN A 34 -7.01 -20.86 -12.74
N GLY A 35 -5.68 -20.93 -12.58
CA GLY A 35 -4.71 -20.34 -13.51
C GLY A 35 -4.78 -18.81 -13.55
N LYS A 36 -5.27 -18.16 -12.48
CA LYS A 36 -5.46 -16.70 -12.42
C LYS A 36 -5.24 -16.14 -11.03
N MET A 37 -4.51 -15.02 -10.94
CA MET A 37 -4.32 -14.20 -9.75
C MET A 37 -5.03 -12.86 -9.93
N VAL A 38 -5.82 -12.43 -8.94
CA VAL A 38 -6.46 -11.11 -8.89
C VAL A 38 -5.64 -10.20 -7.99
N MET A 39 -5.13 -9.12 -8.55
CA MET A 39 -4.29 -8.14 -7.84
C MET A 39 -5.02 -6.80 -7.70
N SER A 40 -5.04 -6.24 -6.50
CA SER A 40 -5.47 -4.86 -6.28
C SER A 40 -4.34 -3.88 -6.58
N THR A 41 -4.68 -2.76 -7.23
CA THR A 41 -3.76 -1.68 -7.57
C THR A 41 -4.48 -0.33 -7.57
N ASP A 42 -3.72 0.77 -7.67
CA ASP A 42 -4.24 2.13 -7.82
C ASP A 42 -4.10 2.57 -9.29
N PRO A 43 -5.15 3.09 -9.94
CA PRO A 43 -5.08 3.59 -11.31
C PRO A 43 -4.48 5.00 -11.43
N GLU A 44 -4.22 5.70 -10.31
CA GLU A 44 -3.82 7.11 -10.25
C GLU A 44 -2.63 7.37 -9.30
N TYR A 45 -1.61 6.52 -9.35
CA TYR A 45 -0.38 6.64 -8.54
C TYR A 45 0.90 6.48 -9.38
N PRO A 46 1.12 7.30 -10.42
CA PRO A 46 2.31 7.22 -11.25
C PRO A 46 3.57 7.66 -10.47
N PRO A 47 4.76 7.08 -10.74
CA PRO A 47 5.05 6.02 -11.72
C PRO A 47 4.85 4.59 -11.20
N GLN A 48 4.29 4.42 -9.99
CA GLN A 48 4.06 3.12 -9.38
C GLN A 48 2.97 2.34 -10.10
N SER A 49 1.82 2.98 -10.34
CA SER A 49 0.69 2.39 -11.07
C SER A 49 -0.19 3.48 -11.68
N SER A 50 -0.59 3.30 -12.91
CA SER A 50 -1.47 4.23 -13.63
C SER A 50 -2.15 3.53 -14.81
N LEU A 51 -3.15 4.20 -15.39
CA LEU A 51 -3.70 3.83 -16.70
C LEU A 51 -3.06 4.70 -17.76
N ASN A 52 -2.57 4.07 -18.84
CA ASN A 52 -2.05 4.76 -20.01
C ASN A 52 -3.19 5.26 -20.93
N ASP A 53 -2.83 5.92 -22.03
CA ASP A 53 -3.78 6.46 -23.02
C ASP A 53 -4.64 5.37 -23.71
N GLN A 54 -4.21 4.10 -23.65
CA GLN A 54 -4.94 2.95 -24.16
C GLN A 54 -5.84 2.30 -23.10
N ASN A 55 -5.90 2.90 -21.90
CA ASN A 55 -6.62 2.38 -20.74
C ASN A 55 -6.08 1.01 -20.26
N GLU A 56 -4.78 0.81 -20.39
CA GLU A 56 -4.05 -0.35 -19.91
C GLU A 56 -3.24 0.05 -18.66
N PHE A 57 -3.16 -0.87 -17.69
CA PHE A 57 -2.34 -0.63 -16.51
C PHE A 57 -0.85 -0.65 -16.85
N GLU A 58 -0.11 0.34 -16.32
CA GLU A 58 1.34 0.42 -16.39
C GLU A 58 1.92 0.94 -15.07
N GLY A 59 3.22 0.77 -14.85
CA GLY A 59 3.92 1.23 -13.66
C GLY A 59 4.78 0.13 -13.04
N PHE A 60 5.58 0.53 -12.05
CA PHE A 60 6.47 -0.36 -11.34
C PHE A 60 5.71 -1.51 -10.65
N ASP A 61 4.69 -1.19 -9.85
CA ASP A 61 3.86 -2.16 -9.13
C ASP A 61 3.14 -3.13 -10.08
N ILE A 62 2.72 -2.61 -11.23
CA ILE A 62 2.06 -3.39 -12.27
C ILE A 62 3.01 -4.42 -12.87
N ASP A 63 4.25 -4.01 -13.19
CA ASP A 63 5.25 -4.92 -13.74
C ASP A 63 5.74 -5.94 -12.70
N VAL A 64 5.87 -5.55 -11.43
CA VAL A 64 6.14 -6.48 -10.32
C VAL A 64 5.02 -7.51 -10.19
N GLY A 65 3.76 -7.08 -10.21
CA GLY A 65 2.61 -7.99 -10.16
C GLY A 65 2.55 -8.97 -11.35
N ARG A 66 2.83 -8.48 -12.55
CA ARG A 66 2.93 -9.33 -13.75
C ARG A 66 4.04 -10.37 -13.64
N GLU A 67 5.19 -9.99 -13.11
CA GLU A 67 6.30 -10.91 -12.91
C GLU A 67 5.99 -11.96 -11.83
N ILE A 68 5.33 -11.58 -10.74
CA ILE A 68 4.83 -12.53 -9.73
C ILE A 68 3.90 -13.56 -10.40
N ALA A 69 2.91 -13.11 -11.17
CA ALA A 69 1.96 -14.00 -11.86
C ALA A 69 2.69 -14.92 -12.86
N ARG A 70 3.67 -14.40 -13.61
CA ARG A 70 4.50 -15.18 -14.54
C ARG A 70 5.26 -16.29 -13.81
N ARG A 71 5.86 -16.01 -12.63
CA ARG A 71 6.57 -17.02 -11.83
C ARG A 71 5.65 -18.04 -11.17
N LEU A 72 4.40 -17.66 -10.92
CA LEU A 72 3.35 -18.60 -10.51
C LEU A 72 2.81 -19.42 -11.66
N GLY A 73 3.03 -19.03 -12.92
CA GLY A 73 2.49 -19.67 -14.11
C GLY A 73 1.01 -19.43 -14.32
N VAL A 74 0.50 -18.27 -13.91
CA VAL A 74 -0.92 -17.89 -13.96
C VAL A 74 -1.12 -16.56 -14.70
N GLU A 75 -2.35 -16.31 -15.14
CA GLU A 75 -2.77 -14.99 -15.64
C GLU A 75 -2.97 -14.00 -14.49
N ILE A 76 -2.90 -12.70 -14.78
CA ILE A 76 -3.17 -11.64 -13.82
C ILE A 76 -4.39 -10.82 -14.24
N GLU A 77 -5.25 -10.51 -13.26
CA GLU A 77 -6.36 -9.58 -13.40
C GLU A 77 -6.17 -8.44 -12.38
N PHE A 78 -6.36 -7.19 -12.82
CA PHE A 78 -6.24 -6.02 -11.94
C PHE A 78 -7.60 -5.51 -11.53
N ILE A 79 -7.73 -5.10 -10.27
CA ILE A 79 -8.89 -4.40 -9.73
C ILE A 79 -8.45 -3.16 -8.95
N THR A 80 -9.33 -2.19 -8.82
CA THR A 80 -9.02 -0.88 -8.22
C THR A 80 -9.97 -0.54 -7.06
N PRO A 81 -9.84 -1.21 -5.91
CA PRO A 81 -10.57 -0.81 -4.70
C PRO A 81 -10.05 0.53 -4.19
N GLY A 82 -10.90 1.28 -3.45
CA GLY A 82 -10.41 2.46 -2.72
C GLY A 82 -9.31 2.07 -1.71
N TRP A 83 -8.35 2.97 -1.51
CA TRP A 83 -7.21 2.72 -0.63
C TRP A 83 -7.62 2.44 0.82
N ASP A 84 -8.64 3.14 1.33
CA ASP A 84 -9.25 2.91 2.64
C ASP A 84 -9.84 1.50 2.78
N VAL A 85 -10.49 1.01 1.72
CA VAL A 85 -11.03 -0.36 1.66
C VAL A 85 -9.92 -1.40 1.63
N LEU A 86 -8.84 -1.12 0.87
CA LEU A 86 -7.69 -2.00 0.75
C LEU A 86 -6.97 -2.16 2.10
N THR A 87 -6.66 -1.03 2.75
CA THR A 87 -5.89 -1.00 4.01
C THR A 87 -6.68 -1.48 5.23
N ALA A 88 -8.01 -1.54 5.15
CA ALA A 88 -8.86 -2.08 6.20
C ALA A 88 -8.78 -3.61 6.33
N GLY A 89 -8.21 -4.32 5.36
CA GLY A 89 -8.17 -5.80 5.34
C GLY A 89 -9.53 -6.44 5.16
N ASN A 90 -9.62 -7.74 5.48
CA ASN A 90 -10.85 -8.52 5.33
C ASN A 90 -11.42 -8.45 3.90
N TRP A 91 -10.56 -8.75 2.94
CA TRP A 91 -10.89 -8.69 1.51
C TRP A 91 -11.90 -9.75 1.07
N ALA A 92 -12.04 -10.82 1.87
CA ALA A 92 -13.02 -11.89 1.67
C ALA A 92 -12.91 -12.56 0.29
N GLY A 93 -11.69 -12.71 -0.22
CA GLY A 93 -11.41 -13.36 -1.50
C GLY A 93 -11.82 -12.54 -2.74
N ARG A 94 -12.11 -11.24 -2.59
CA ARG A 94 -12.37 -10.34 -3.72
C ARG A 94 -11.13 -10.13 -4.59
N TRP A 95 -9.96 -10.22 -4.00
CA TRP A 95 -8.65 -10.28 -4.65
C TRP A 95 -7.69 -11.10 -3.79
N ASP A 96 -6.57 -11.48 -4.37
CA ASP A 96 -5.62 -12.43 -3.79
C ASP A 96 -4.42 -11.75 -3.15
N VAL A 97 -4.01 -10.62 -3.71
CA VAL A 97 -2.79 -9.91 -3.36
C VAL A 97 -2.91 -8.42 -3.68
N SER A 98 -2.19 -7.60 -2.94
CA SER A 98 -1.92 -6.21 -3.28
C SER A 98 -0.43 -6.02 -3.53
N VAL A 99 -0.09 -5.54 -4.73
CA VAL A 99 1.21 -4.96 -5.05
C VAL A 99 0.90 -3.51 -5.43
N GLY A 100 0.87 -2.66 -4.43
CA GLY A 100 0.39 -1.28 -4.55
C GLY A 100 1.10 -0.35 -3.57
N SER A 101 2.42 -0.53 -3.42
CA SER A 101 3.26 0.37 -2.64
C SER A 101 2.77 0.56 -1.19
N MET A 102 2.43 -0.55 -0.52
CA MET A 102 1.88 -0.49 0.84
C MET A 102 2.98 -0.63 1.89
N THR A 103 3.14 0.38 2.73
CA THR A 103 4.04 0.34 3.89
C THR A 103 3.43 -0.52 4.99
N PRO A 104 4.16 -1.52 5.53
CA PRO A 104 3.76 -2.21 6.74
C PRO A 104 3.76 -1.26 7.94
N THR A 105 2.58 -0.94 8.46
CA THR A 105 2.44 -0.21 9.72
C THR A 105 1.89 -1.13 10.80
N GLU A 106 2.08 -0.78 12.08
CA GLU A 106 1.51 -1.53 13.20
C GLU A 106 0.00 -1.74 13.01
N ALA A 107 -0.74 -0.69 12.67
CA ALA A 107 -2.19 -0.76 12.46
C ALA A 107 -2.56 -1.69 11.28
N ARG A 108 -1.84 -1.62 10.15
CA ARG A 108 -2.11 -2.49 8.99
C ARG A 108 -1.78 -3.94 9.29
N ARG A 109 -0.74 -4.22 10.10
CA ARG A 109 -0.40 -5.57 10.53
C ARG A 109 -1.43 -6.23 11.44
N GLU A 110 -2.36 -5.48 12.00
CA GLU A 110 -3.48 -6.08 12.73
C GLU A 110 -4.43 -6.84 11.80
N VAL A 111 -4.56 -6.40 10.55
CA VAL A 111 -5.56 -6.89 9.57
C VAL A 111 -4.98 -7.48 8.29
N LEU A 112 -3.70 -7.24 7.99
CA LEU A 112 -2.99 -7.73 6.80
C LEU A 112 -1.69 -8.43 7.19
N ASP A 113 -1.21 -9.33 6.30
CA ASP A 113 0.15 -9.88 6.34
C ASP A 113 0.99 -9.29 5.21
N PHE A 114 2.29 -9.08 5.48
CA PHE A 114 3.27 -8.47 4.57
C PHE A 114 4.42 -9.44 4.34
N PRO A 115 4.29 -10.34 3.36
CA PRO A 115 5.27 -11.42 3.16
C PRO A 115 6.65 -10.93 2.74
N ALA A 116 6.75 -9.85 1.94
CA ALA A 116 8.02 -9.35 1.47
C ALA A 116 7.98 -7.85 1.15
N ILE A 117 9.09 -7.16 1.44
CA ILE A 117 9.37 -5.81 0.96
C ILE A 117 10.00 -5.95 -0.43
N TYR A 118 9.55 -5.17 -1.41
CA TYR A 118 10.07 -5.23 -2.76
C TYR A 118 10.80 -3.95 -3.21
N TYR A 119 10.61 -2.82 -2.51
CA TYR A 119 11.38 -1.59 -2.74
C TYR A 119 11.17 -0.57 -1.62
N TYR A 120 11.81 0.59 -1.73
CA TYR A 120 11.74 1.69 -0.76
C TYR A 120 11.52 3.02 -1.47
N THR A 121 10.68 3.90 -0.92
CA THR A 121 10.57 5.27 -1.41
C THR A 121 10.63 6.29 -0.29
N PRO A 122 11.24 7.47 -0.54
CA PRO A 122 11.14 8.60 0.38
C PRO A 122 9.77 9.27 0.30
N ALA A 123 9.21 9.69 1.44
CA ALA A 123 8.08 10.60 1.53
C ALA A 123 8.57 12.05 1.41
N ALA A 124 7.95 12.86 0.55
CA ALA A 124 8.38 14.22 0.29
C ALA A 124 7.25 15.24 0.51
N LEU A 125 7.61 16.40 1.06
CA LEU A 125 6.77 17.60 1.04
C LEU A 125 7.01 18.36 -0.26
N ALA A 126 5.93 18.64 -0.98
CA ALA A 126 5.94 19.51 -2.16
C ALA A 126 5.04 20.73 -1.93
N VAL A 127 5.44 21.85 -2.52
CA VAL A 127 4.69 23.10 -2.54
C VAL A 127 4.59 23.62 -3.96
N HIS A 128 3.69 24.58 -4.22
CA HIS A 128 3.67 25.29 -5.49
C HIS A 128 5.01 26.04 -5.73
N ALA A 129 5.45 26.12 -6.96
CA ALA A 129 6.75 26.75 -7.29
C ALA A 129 6.87 28.20 -6.83
N ASP A 130 5.75 28.94 -6.84
CA ASP A 130 5.68 30.34 -6.39
C ASP A 130 5.61 30.50 -4.86
N ASN A 131 5.43 29.41 -4.09
CA ASN A 131 5.43 29.48 -2.63
C ASN A 131 6.77 30.00 -2.12
N THR A 132 6.74 30.97 -1.21
CA THR A 132 7.93 31.56 -0.58
C THR A 132 7.96 31.40 0.93
N ASP A 133 6.88 30.84 1.49
CA ASP A 133 6.65 30.78 2.93
C ASP A 133 7.14 29.48 3.55
N ILE A 134 7.23 28.41 2.72
CA ILE A 134 7.62 27.06 3.16
C ILE A 134 8.98 26.74 2.48
N SER A 135 10.05 26.81 3.26
CA SER A 135 11.43 26.55 2.82
C SER A 135 12.00 25.26 3.44
N GLU A 136 11.41 24.80 4.55
CA GLU A 136 11.71 23.54 5.20
C GLU A 136 10.41 22.91 5.76
N PRO A 137 10.36 21.62 6.06
CA PRO A 137 9.14 20.97 6.54
C PRO A 137 8.50 21.61 7.78
N ALA A 138 9.30 22.16 8.67
CA ALA A 138 8.80 22.84 9.90
C ALA A 138 7.95 24.09 9.58
N ASP A 139 8.18 24.76 8.46
CA ASP A 139 7.41 25.94 8.01
C ASP A 139 5.96 25.56 7.62
N ALA A 140 5.69 24.27 7.39
CA ALA A 140 4.35 23.78 7.10
C ALA A 140 3.44 23.68 8.34
N ALA A 141 3.93 24.10 9.51
CA ALA A 141 3.14 24.16 10.74
C ALA A 141 1.91 25.06 10.57
N GLY A 142 0.71 24.52 10.85
CA GLY A 142 -0.56 25.22 10.70
C GLY A 142 -0.99 25.50 9.25
N LYS A 143 -0.28 24.99 8.25
CA LYS A 143 -0.61 25.11 6.84
C LYS A 143 -1.58 24.01 6.41
N THR A 144 -2.31 24.22 5.31
CA THR A 144 -3.21 23.22 4.72
C THR A 144 -2.44 22.25 3.84
N ILE A 145 -2.30 21.02 4.30
CA ILE A 145 -1.52 19.98 3.62
C ILE A 145 -2.43 18.88 3.08
N GLY A 146 -2.35 18.64 1.76
CA GLY A 146 -3.04 17.57 1.06
C GLY A 146 -2.33 16.23 1.20
N VAL A 147 -3.09 15.16 1.40
CA VAL A 147 -2.60 13.77 1.47
C VAL A 147 -3.68 12.80 0.99
N GLY A 148 -3.30 11.63 0.52
CA GLY A 148 -4.24 10.54 0.28
C GLY A 148 -4.85 10.04 1.60
N ILE A 149 -6.15 9.70 1.58
CA ILE A 149 -6.84 9.14 2.75
C ILE A 149 -6.25 7.78 3.14
N ALA A 150 -6.14 7.50 4.44
CA ALA A 150 -5.60 6.26 5.02
C ALA A 150 -4.14 5.93 4.61
N THR A 151 -3.39 6.93 4.09
CA THR A 151 -1.97 6.79 3.76
C THR A 151 -1.08 6.97 4.99
N THR A 152 0.18 6.58 4.86
CA THR A 152 1.23 6.87 5.84
C THR A 152 1.48 8.37 5.97
N TYR A 153 1.23 9.15 4.94
CA TYR A 153 1.35 10.62 4.93
C TYR A 153 0.31 11.25 5.84
N GLU A 154 -0.93 10.76 5.79
CA GLU A 154 -1.99 11.18 6.72
C GLU A 154 -1.64 10.79 8.17
N GLN A 155 -1.17 9.54 8.39
CA GLN A 155 -0.74 9.08 9.71
C GLN A 155 0.46 9.89 10.24
N TYR A 156 1.41 10.27 9.37
CA TYR A 156 2.54 11.11 9.72
C TYR A 156 2.08 12.49 10.24
N LEU A 157 1.19 13.16 9.52
CA LEU A 157 0.65 14.47 9.95
C LEU A 157 -0.17 14.37 11.24
N LYS A 158 -0.85 13.25 11.48
CA LYS A 158 -1.56 12.95 12.73
C LYS A 158 -0.64 12.53 13.88
N LYS A 159 0.65 12.27 13.61
CA LYS A 159 1.64 11.71 14.55
C LYS A 159 1.26 10.30 15.05
N GLU A 160 0.63 9.54 14.20
CA GLU A 160 0.16 8.16 14.46
C GLU A 160 0.94 7.12 13.65
N LEU A 161 1.89 7.53 12.80
CA LEU A 161 2.64 6.62 11.94
C LEU A 161 3.64 5.77 12.76
N VAL A 162 3.44 4.47 12.77
CA VAL A 162 4.39 3.50 13.29
C VAL A 162 4.71 2.49 12.19
N ILE A 163 5.86 2.63 11.55
CA ILE A 163 6.34 1.69 10.53
C ILE A 163 6.83 0.43 11.25
N ASP A 164 6.21 -0.70 10.93
CA ASP A 164 6.56 -2.03 11.49
C ASP A 164 7.18 -2.91 10.41
N ALA A 165 8.41 -2.57 10.04
CA ALA A 165 9.20 -3.32 9.07
C ALA A 165 10.65 -3.45 9.56
N VAL A 166 11.22 -4.64 9.38
CA VAL A 166 12.61 -4.90 9.76
C VAL A 166 13.54 -4.02 8.93
N GLY A 167 14.42 -3.27 9.61
CA GLY A 167 15.38 -2.39 8.95
C GLY A 167 14.80 -1.02 8.54
N ALA A 168 13.54 -0.72 8.86
CA ALA A 168 13.00 0.61 8.63
C ALA A 168 13.81 1.65 9.43
N PRO A 169 14.34 2.72 8.78
CA PRO A 169 15.07 3.73 9.50
C PRO A 169 14.13 4.53 10.41
N PRO A 170 14.63 5.00 11.57
CA PRO A 170 13.86 5.90 12.42
C PRO A 170 13.64 7.24 11.71
N PHE A 171 12.54 7.91 12.03
CA PHE A 171 12.23 9.24 11.54
C PHE A 171 11.70 10.13 12.67
N GLU A 172 11.67 11.43 12.44
CA GLU A 172 11.12 12.42 13.35
C GLU A 172 9.95 13.17 12.69
N TYR A 173 8.97 13.57 13.48
CA TYR A 173 7.87 14.41 13.00
C TYR A 173 8.35 15.86 12.90
N GLN A 174 8.49 16.37 11.68
CA GLN A 174 9.00 17.71 11.39
C GLN A 174 7.90 18.76 11.24
N ILE A 175 6.63 18.33 11.04
CA ILE A 175 5.49 19.22 10.80
C ILE A 175 4.55 19.18 11.99
N GLU A 176 4.24 20.36 12.54
CA GLU A 176 3.38 20.52 13.71
C GLU A 176 2.02 21.12 13.34
N GLY A 177 0.92 20.45 13.73
CA GLY A 177 -0.42 21.04 13.68
C GLY A 177 -0.89 21.47 12.29
N ALA A 178 -0.51 20.76 11.24
CA ALA A 178 -1.03 21.02 9.89
C ALA A 178 -2.56 20.86 9.83
N ASP A 179 -3.23 21.67 9.01
CA ASP A 179 -4.61 21.45 8.60
C ASP A 179 -4.63 20.37 7.51
N ILE A 180 -5.09 19.16 7.86
CA ILE A 180 -5.00 17.99 6.98
C ILE A 180 -6.20 17.95 6.04
N ARG A 181 -5.94 17.95 4.74
CA ARG A 181 -6.95 17.74 3.71
C ARG A 181 -6.73 16.40 3.02
N THR A 182 -7.68 15.49 3.18
CA THR A 182 -7.61 14.15 2.57
C THR A 182 -8.26 14.10 1.20
N TYR A 183 -7.70 13.27 0.31
CA TYR A 183 -8.13 13.01 -1.06
C TYR A 183 -8.24 11.51 -1.30
N ASP A 184 -9.06 11.11 -2.25
CA ASP A 184 -9.21 9.69 -2.61
C ASP A 184 -7.92 9.12 -3.22
N THR A 185 -7.15 9.94 -3.95
CA THR A 185 -5.83 9.59 -4.50
C THR A 185 -4.81 10.71 -4.25
N ASP A 186 -3.52 10.36 -4.21
CA ASP A 186 -2.44 11.34 -4.08
C ASP A 186 -2.38 12.29 -5.29
N LEU A 187 -2.70 11.79 -6.49
CA LEU A 187 -2.70 12.62 -7.70
C LEU A 187 -3.74 13.75 -7.62
N LEU A 188 -4.91 13.51 -7.02
CA LEU A 188 -5.90 14.56 -6.80
C LEU A 188 -5.39 15.67 -5.87
N ALA A 189 -4.61 15.33 -4.85
CA ALA A 189 -3.97 16.33 -3.99
C ALA A 189 -2.92 17.14 -4.77
N VAL A 190 -2.11 16.47 -5.59
CA VAL A 190 -1.12 17.11 -6.48
C VAL A 190 -1.81 18.03 -7.49
N ASP A 191 -2.94 17.61 -8.07
CA ASP A 191 -3.74 18.41 -8.99
C ASP A 191 -4.33 19.67 -8.34
N ASP A 192 -4.72 19.60 -7.08
CA ASP A 192 -5.20 20.77 -6.34
C ASP A 192 -4.05 21.73 -5.99
N LEU A 193 -2.84 21.21 -5.67
CA LEU A 193 -1.67 22.03 -5.37
C LEU A 193 -1.19 22.84 -6.59
N ARG A 194 -1.24 22.25 -7.79
CA ARG A 194 -0.78 22.95 -9.03
C ARG A 194 -1.64 24.16 -9.42
N LEU A 195 -2.82 24.34 -8.83
CA LEU A 195 -3.70 25.48 -9.13
C LEU A 195 -3.16 26.82 -8.64
N GLY A 196 -2.18 26.81 -7.74
CA GLY A 196 -1.51 28.01 -7.22
C GLY A 196 -1.24 27.93 -5.73
N ASP A 197 -0.27 28.73 -5.30
CA ASP A 197 0.12 28.84 -3.90
C ASP A 197 -1.05 29.28 -3.01
N GLY A 198 -1.39 28.47 -1.99
CA GLY A 198 -2.49 28.73 -1.05
C GLY A 198 -3.90 28.79 -1.66
N VAL A 199 -4.08 28.44 -2.97
CA VAL A 199 -5.42 28.47 -3.61
C VAL A 199 -6.34 27.42 -3.01
N ARG A 200 -5.85 26.20 -2.86
CA ARG A 200 -6.56 25.09 -2.19
C ARG A 200 -5.71 24.43 -1.12
N LEU A 201 -4.40 24.33 -1.37
CA LEU A 201 -3.42 23.72 -0.50
C LEU A 201 -2.20 24.62 -0.42
N ASP A 202 -1.50 24.56 0.71
CA ASP A 202 -0.18 25.14 0.87
C ASP A 202 0.93 24.13 0.49
N GLY A 203 0.64 22.82 0.64
CA GLY A 203 1.56 21.74 0.28
C GLY A 203 0.86 20.40 0.16
N VAL A 204 1.60 19.40 -0.32
CA VAL A 204 1.20 17.99 -0.44
C VAL A 204 2.32 17.12 0.10
N ILE A 205 1.99 16.04 0.80
CA ILE A 205 2.94 14.96 1.12
C ILE A 205 2.53 13.72 0.34
N THR A 206 3.47 13.18 -0.42
CA THR A 206 3.34 11.92 -1.16
C THR A 206 4.72 11.33 -1.44
N ALA A 207 4.81 10.21 -2.16
CA ALA A 207 6.09 9.62 -2.55
C ALA A 207 6.92 10.59 -3.41
N LEU A 208 8.21 10.66 -3.14
CA LEU A 208 9.15 11.51 -3.89
C LEU A 208 9.09 11.26 -5.42
N PRO A 209 9.06 10.01 -5.93
CA PRO A 209 8.95 9.76 -7.36
C PRO A 209 7.67 10.33 -7.98
N THR A 210 6.56 10.31 -7.27
CA THR A 210 5.27 10.87 -7.74
C THR A 210 5.36 12.38 -7.92
N VAL A 211 5.94 13.10 -6.95
CA VAL A 211 6.17 14.54 -7.06
C VAL A 211 7.17 14.86 -8.18
N ALA A 212 8.28 14.12 -8.25
CA ALA A 212 9.30 14.31 -9.27
C ALA A 212 8.70 14.11 -10.68
N GLY A 213 7.92 13.06 -10.88
CA GLY A 213 7.22 12.80 -12.14
C GLY A 213 6.23 13.91 -12.52
N ALA A 214 5.52 14.50 -11.55
CA ALA A 214 4.62 15.63 -11.80
C ALA A 214 5.42 16.88 -12.23
N ILE A 215 6.56 17.17 -11.59
CA ILE A 215 7.46 18.27 -11.96
C ILE A 215 8.01 18.06 -13.37
N ASP A 216 8.45 16.87 -13.71
CA ASP A 216 8.97 16.53 -15.05
C ASP A 216 7.90 16.67 -16.15
N GLN A 217 6.63 16.46 -15.80
CA GLN A 217 5.48 16.73 -16.66
C GLN A 217 5.10 18.22 -16.76
N GLY A 218 5.85 19.09 -16.07
CA GLY A 218 5.66 20.54 -16.12
C GLY A 218 4.69 21.12 -15.09
N PHE A 219 4.34 20.36 -14.06
CA PHE A 219 3.55 20.91 -12.95
C PHE A 219 4.41 21.96 -12.20
N PRO A 220 3.84 23.11 -11.86
CA PRO A 220 4.58 24.20 -11.21
C PRO A 220 4.77 23.89 -9.71
N LEU A 221 5.49 22.83 -9.40
CA LEU A 221 5.77 22.36 -8.05
C LEU A 221 7.25 22.36 -7.74
N LYS A 222 7.59 22.36 -6.46
CA LYS A 222 8.95 22.12 -5.96
C LYS A 222 8.92 21.30 -4.68
N ILE A 223 9.94 20.47 -4.51
CA ILE A 223 10.16 19.68 -3.29
C ILE A 223 10.83 20.58 -2.25
N VAL A 224 10.43 20.42 -0.98
CA VAL A 224 10.91 21.20 0.15
C VAL A 224 11.63 20.33 1.15
N GLY A 225 12.87 20.70 1.47
CA GLY A 225 13.71 20.05 2.46
C GLY A 225 14.15 18.64 2.06
N ASP A 226 14.66 17.91 3.06
CA ASP A 226 14.99 16.49 2.93
C ASP A 226 13.73 15.63 3.06
N PRO A 227 13.76 14.35 2.63
CA PRO A 227 12.65 13.43 2.82
C PRO A 227 12.19 13.36 4.28
N LEU A 228 10.87 13.29 4.47
CA LEU A 228 10.27 13.22 5.82
C LEU A 228 10.53 11.88 6.49
N PHE A 229 10.44 10.80 5.73
CA PHE A 229 10.74 9.43 6.14
C PHE A 229 10.94 8.54 4.91
N LEU A 230 11.53 7.36 5.13
CA LEU A 230 11.68 6.32 4.11
C LEU A 230 10.64 5.23 4.35
N GLU A 231 9.93 4.86 3.31
CA GLU A 231 8.90 3.83 3.33
C GLU A 231 9.43 2.51 2.76
N PRO A 232 9.48 1.44 3.56
CA PRO A 232 9.59 0.10 3.02
C PRO A 232 8.24 -0.31 2.42
N LEU A 233 8.20 -0.65 1.14
CA LEU A 233 6.98 -0.97 0.40
C LEU A 233 6.90 -2.47 0.20
N ALA A 234 5.79 -3.07 0.61
CA ALA A 234 5.62 -4.50 0.68
C ALA A 234 4.44 -5.02 -0.14
N VAL A 235 4.55 -6.27 -0.56
CA VAL A 235 3.41 -7.07 -0.97
C VAL A 235 2.51 -7.27 0.23
N ALA A 236 1.19 -7.11 0.07
CA ALA A 236 0.22 -7.32 1.13
C ALA A 236 -0.79 -8.41 0.76
N ILE A 237 -1.23 -9.17 1.74
CA ILE A 237 -2.28 -10.20 1.62
C ILE A 237 -3.22 -10.12 2.81
N ASP A 238 -4.44 -10.67 2.65
CA ASP A 238 -5.33 -10.90 3.79
C ASP A 238 -4.68 -11.85 4.80
N LYS A 239 -4.98 -11.67 6.08
CA LYS A 239 -4.43 -12.53 7.12
C LYS A 239 -4.91 -13.97 7.04
N GLY A 240 -4.01 -14.88 7.43
CA GLY A 240 -4.39 -16.26 7.75
C GLY A 240 -4.05 -17.29 6.68
N ASP A 241 -3.35 -16.92 5.60
CA ASP A 241 -2.81 -17.88 4.62
C ASP A 241 -1.28 -17.86 4.57
N PRO A 242 -0.60 -18.55 5.50
CA PRO A 242 0.87 -18.56 5.57
C PRO A 242 1.53 -19.23 4.36
N GLU A 243 0.87 -20.17 3.68
CA GLU A 243 1.44 -20.83 2.49
C GLU A 243 1.43 -19.86 1.30
N TRP A 244 0.37 -19.09 1.12
CA TRP A 244 0.32 -18.02 0.13
C TRP A 244 1.40 -16.96 0.40
N GLY A 245 1.50 -16.49 1.65
CA GLY A 245 2.52 -15.55 2.06
C GLY A 245 3.94 -16.08 1.81
N ALA A 246 4.22 -17.33 2.18
CA ALA A 246 5.54 -17.95 1.96
C ALA A 246 5.89 -18.04 0.47
N ARG A 247 4.92 -18.39 -0.41
CA ARG A 247 5.17 -18.46 -1.85
C ARG A 247 5.45 -17.09 -2.46
N LEU A 248 4.72 -16.06 -2.04
CA LEU A 248 4.98 -14.69 -2.48
C LEU A 248 6.35 -14.18 -2.00
N ALA A 249 6.71 -14.46 -0.75
CA ALA A 249 8.01 -14.10 -0.21
C ALA A 249 9.15 -14.75 -1.00
N GLU A 250 9.05 -16.04 -1.31
CA GLU A 250 10.03 -16.77 -2.14
C GLU A 250 10.18 -16.12 -3.53
N ILE A 251 9.06 -15.78 -4.20
CA ILE A 251 9.09 -15.14 -5.52
C ILE A 251 9.77 -13.77 -5.46
N VAL A 252 9.45 -12.95 -4.45
CA VAL A 252 10.07 -11.61 -4.30
C VAL A 252 11.56 -11.74 -3.99
N GLU A 253 11.96 -12.73 -3.17
CA GLU A 253 13.37 -13.03 -2.91
C GLU A 253 14.11 -13.47 -4.18
N GLU A 254 13.50 -14.32 -5.01
CA GLU A 254 14.04 -14.69 -6.32
C GLU A 254 14.22 -13.45 -7.21
N MET A 255 13.24 -12.52 -7.23
CA MET A 255 13.29 -11.28 -8.03
C MET A 255 14.38 -10.32 -7.54
N HIS A 256 14.66 -10.28 -6.25
CA HIS A 256 15.82 -9.56 -5.70
C HIS A 256 17.13 -10.24 -6.13
N ALA A 257 17.22 -11.55 -5.97
CA ALA A 257 18.46 -12.31 -6.19
C ALA A 257 18.90 -12.32 -7.66
N ASP A 258 17.96 -12.36 -8.61
CA ASP A 258 18.27 -12.39 -10.04
C ASP A 258 18.31 -10.99 -10.70
N GLY A 259 18.07 -9.92 -9.93
CA GLY A 259 18.13 -8.53 -10.38
C GLY A 259 16.86 -8.01 -11.08
N THR A 260 15.81 -8.82 -11.19
CA THR A 260 14.55 -8.40 -11.87
C THR A 260 13.96 -7.14 -11.22
N LEU A 261 13.92 -7.07 -9.88
CA LEU A 261 13.40 -5.88 -9.19
C LEU A 261 14.23 -4.63 -9.47
N ALA A 262 15.57 -4.76 -9.46
CA ALA A 262 16.46 -3.65 -9.79
C ALA A 262 16.26 -3.16 -11.24
N GLU A 263 16.12 -4.06 -12.21
CA GLU A 263 15.85 -3.71 -13.61
C GLU A 263 14.50 -2.98 -13.76
N LEU A 264 13.45 -3.44 -13.06
CA LEU A 264 12.15 -2.78 -13.06
C LEU A 264 12.21 -1.40 -12.37
N SER A 265 12.97 -1.27 -11.28
CA SER A 265 13.19 -0.01 -10.58
C SER A 265 13.91 1.00 -11.47
N GLU A 266 15.00 0.60 -12.13
CA GLU A 266 15.69 1.46 -13.10
C GLU A 266 14.79 1.89 -14.26
N LYS A 267 13.93 0.99 -14.76
CA LYS A 267 12.97 1.30 -15.83
C LYS A 267 12.01 2.42 -15.45
N TRP A 268 11.47 2.40 -14.23
CA TRP A 268 10.38 3.28 -13.81
C TRP A 268 10.84 4.52 -13.05
N TYR A 269 11.95 4.40 -12.31
CA TYR A 269 12.47 5.48 -11.45
C TYR A 269 13.81 6.06 -11.93
N GLY A 270 14.48 5.40 -12.90
CA GLY A 270 15.83 5.77 -13.31
C GLY A 270 16.90 5.52 -12.22
N ALA A 271 16.57 4.73 -11.21
CA ALA A 271 17.43 4.36 -10.11
C ALA A 271 16.99 3.03 -9.47
N ASP A 272 17.92 2.31 -8.86
CA ASP A 272 17.60 1.12 -8.07
C ASP A 272 17.13 1.52 -6.67
N LEU A 273 15.83 1.40 -6.41
CA LEU A 273 15.19 1.66 -5.11
C LEU A 273 14.91 0.37 -4.32
N THR A 274 15.45 -0.78 -4.74
CA THR A 274 15.15 -2.09 -4.14
C THR A 274 16.06 -2.45 -2.98
N GLY A 275 17.20 -1.75 -2.82
CA GLY A 275 18.10 -1.86 -1.67
C GLY A 275 17.71 -0.81 -0.61
N GLY A 276 17.35 -1.25 0.60
CA GLY A 276 17.08 -0.38 1.75
C GLY A 276 18.33 0.24 2.36
#